data_ae5327c00705475ff1834a8640b4fc45
#
_entry.id   ae5327c00705475ff1834a8640b4fc45
#
_cell.length_a   1.000
_cell.length_b   1.000
_cell.length_c   1.000
_cell.angle_alpha   90.00
_cell.angle_beta   90.00
_cell.angle_gamma   90.00
#
_symmetry.space_group_name_H-M   'P 1'
#
loop_
_entity.id
_entity.type
_entity.pdbx_description
1 polymer ?
#
loop_
_entity_poly.entity_id
_entity_poly.type
_entity_poly.pdbx_seq_one_letter_code
_entity_poly.pdbx_strand_id
1 'polypeptide(L)'
;MSLFELFLIGIGLSMDAFAVSVCKGLFMQRVDKKYTLCIGFFFGGFQALMPLLGYFLGSRFAGSIERFDHWIAFILLAFIGFNMIHESREEAEEEKAFTGVNFKELLLLSVATSIDALAVGVTFAFLQVKIVPAVTIIGCTTFVLSLAGVYVGNVFGARYKSRAELTGGVILILIGLKILLEHLGVLAF
;
A
#
# COMPACT_ATOMS: atom_id res chain seq x y z
N MET A 1 24.24 4.22 0.60
CA MET A 1 23.18 4.60 -0.35
C MET A 1 23.05 6.11 -0.37
N SER A 2 22.87 6.69 -1.56
CA SER A 2 22.62 8.13 -1.73
C SER A 2 21.19 8.49 -1.36
N LEU A 3 20.92 9.76 -1.04
CA LEU A 3 19.56 10.25 -0.76
C LEU A 3 18.62 10.07 -1.97
N PHE A 4 19.18 10.16 -3.18
CA PHE A 4 18.43 9.96 -4.41
C PHE A 4 17.97 8.51 -4.58
N GLU A 5 18.84 7.53 -4.28
CA GLU A 5 18.47 6.10 -4.29
C GLU A 5 17.37 5.81 -3.28
N LEU A 6 17.47 6.36 -2.07
CA LEU A 6 16.43 6.23 -1.04
C LEU A 6 15.10 6.85 -1.47
N PHE A 7 15.14 7.98 -2.17
CA PHE A 7 13.95 8.61 -2.71
C PHE A 7 13.28 7.76 -3.81
N LEU A 8 14.07 7.17 -4.72
CA LEU A 8 13.55 6.26 -5.74
C LEU A 8 12.91 5.00 -5.13
N ILE A 9 13.56 4.42 -4.12
CA ILE A 9 13.00 3.31 -3.35
C ILE A 9 11.69 3.75 -2.67
N GLY A 10 11.68 4.94 -2.07
CA GLY A 10 10.49 5.52 -1.45
C GLY A 10 9.33 5.68 -2.42
N ILE A 11 9.57 6.12 -3.66
CA ILE A 11 8.55 6.18 -4.71
C ILE A 11 8.04 4.77 -5.03
N GLY A 12 8.93 3.81 -5.26
CA GLY A 12 8.55 2.43 -5.59
C GLY A 12 7.64 1.82 -4.50
N LEU A 13 8.09 1.88 -3.25
CA LEU A 13 7.34 1.38 -2.09
C LEU A 13 6.02 2.11 -1.83
N SER A 14 5.89 3.36 -2.30
CA SER A 14 4.67 4.15 -2.12
C SER A 14 3.58 3.84 -3.13
N MET A 15 3.86 3.05 -4.18
CA MET A 15 2.90 2.82 -5.26
C MET A 15 1.66 2.08 -4.78
N ASP A 16 1.79 1.12 -3.85
CA ASP A 16 0.66 0.38 -3.30
C ASP A 16 -0.25 1.30 -2.48
N ALA A 17 0.34 2.11 -1.59
CA ALA A 17 -0.39 3.11 -0.82
C ALA A 17 -1.05 4.18 -1.73
N PHE A 18 -0.37 4.58 -2.81
CA PHE A 18 -0.93 5.48 -3.82
C PHE A 18 -2.14 4.87 -4.51
N ALA A 19 -2.05 3.61 -4.97
CA ALA A 19 -3.14 2.91 -5.64
C ALA A 19 -4.38 2.79 -4.74
N VAL A 20 -4.18 2.38 -3.48
CA VAL A 20 -5.27 2.31 -2.49
C VAL A 20 -5.84 3.69 -2.19
N SER A 21 -5.00 4.73 -2.12
CA SER A 21 -5.46 6.11 -1.92
C SER A 21 -6.29 6.64 -3.08
N VAL A 22 -5.92 6.28 -4.32
CA VAL A 22 -6.72 6.55 -5.52
C VAL A 22 -8.10 5.90 -5.40
N CYS A 23 -8.14 4.61 -5.01
CA CYS A 23 -9.40 3.90 -4.80
C CYS A 23 -10.27 4.60 -3.74
N LYS A 24 -9.69 4.97 -2.58
CA LYS A 24 -10.44 5.73 -1.55
C LYS A 24 -10.94 7.07 -2.06
N GLY A 25 -10.17 7.77 -2.89
CA GLY A 25 -10.58 9.02 -3.54
C GLY A 25 -11.74 8.86 -4.52
N LEU A 26 -11.80 7.72 -5.24
CA LEU A 26 -12.88 7.38 -6.18
C LEU A 26 -14.26 7.33 -5.49
N PHE A 27 -14.31 6.82 -4.25
CA PHE A 27 -15.55 6.70 -3.47
C PHE A 27 -16.01 8.00 -2.82
N MET A 28 -15.16 9.03 -2.76
CA MET A 28 -15.51 10.30 -2.17
C MET A 28 -16.33 11.16 -3.14
N GLN A 29 -17.51 11.59 -2.74
CA GLN A 29 -18.28 12.60 -3.51
C GLN A 29 -17.55 13.94 -3.54
N ARG A 30 -16.88 14.31 -2.44
CA ARG A 30 -16.01 15.47 -2.30
C ARG A 30 -14.82 15.11 -1.43
N VAL A 31 -13.64 15.66 -1.75
CA VAL A 31 -12.43 15.45 -0.94
C VAL A 31 -12.64 16.00 0.47
N ASP A 32 -12.73 15.10 1.46
CA ASP A 32 -12.66 15.49 2.86
C ASP A 32 -11.18 15.62 3.27
N LYS A 33 -10.77 16.86 3.55
CA LYS A 33 -9.38 17.17 3.93
C LYS A 33 -8.91 16.42 5.17
N LYS A 34 -9.81 16.23 6.17
CA LYS A 34 -9.46 15.51 7.41
C LYS A 34 -9.21 14.05 7.14
N TYR A 35 -10.09 13.42 6.37
CA TYR A 35 -9.93 12.02 5.99
C TYR A 35 -8.72 11.80 5.10
N THR A 36 -8.49 12.69 4.13
CA THR A 36 -7.30 12.64 3.26
C THR A 36 -6.01 12.74 4.08
N LEU A 37 -5.95 13.64 5.06
CA LEU A 37 -4.80 13.72 5.97
C LEU A 37 -4.65 12.45 6.81
N CYS A 38 -5.75 11.86 7.32
CA CYS A 38 -5.69 10.57 8.02
C CYS A 38 -5.09 9.48 7.13
N ILE A 39 -5.54 9.36 5.87
CA ILE A 39 -4.99 8.40 4.90
C ILE A 39 -3.47 8.61 4.76
N GLY A 40 -3.04 9.84 4.52
CA GLY A 40 -1.61 10.16 4.40
C GLY A 40 -0.81 9.78 5.66
N PHE A 41 -1.32 10.12 6.85
CA PHE A 41 -0.64 9.80 8.12
C PHE A 41 -0.58 8.29 8.37
N PHE A 42 -1.64 7.55 8.10
CA PHE A 42 -1.64 6.10 8.26
C PHE A 42 -0.67 5.44 7.28
N PHE A 43 -0.80 5.69 5.99
CA PHE A 43 0.07 5.07 4.99
C PHE A 43 1.52 5.53 5.15
N GLY A 44 1.79 6.83 5.26
CA GLY A 44 3.15 7.33 5.47
C GLY A 44 3.77 6.88 6.79
N GLY A 45 2.97 6.83 7.86
CA GLY A 45 3.40 6.36 9.17
C GLY A 45 3.79 4.88 9.18
N PHE A 46 2.93 4.00 8.64
CA PHE A 46 3.23 2.58 8.52
C PHE A 46 4.37 2.30 7.55
N GLN A 47 4.45 3.07 6.46
CA GLN A 47 5.54 2.95 5.49
C GLN A 47 6.91 3.41 6.05
N ALA A 48 6.92 4.23 7.09
CA ALA A 48 8.13 4.54 7.86
C ALA A 48 8.40 3.51 8.97
N LEU A 49 7.34 3.05 9.64
CA LEU A 49 7.43 2.12 10.78
C LEU A 49 7.91 0.73 10.34
N MET A 50 7.39 0.20 9.23
CA MET A 50 7.70 -1.15 8.78
C MET A 50 9.16 -1.36 8.41
N PRO A 51 9.84 -0.49 7.63
CA PRO A 51 11.27 -0.69 7.40
C PRO A 51 12.10 -0.48 8.67
N LEU A 52 11.64 0.32 9.62
CA LEU A 52 12.28 0.43 10.92
C LEU A 52 12.20 -0.90 11.69
N LEU A 53 11.03 -1.53 11.74
CA LEU A 53 10.85 -2.86 12.33
C LEU A 53 11.67 -3.92 11.59
N GLY A 54 11.64 -3.91 10.26
CA GLY A 54 12.44 -4.80 9.42
C GLY A 54 13.95 -4.67 9.68
N TYR A 55 14.43 -3.44 9.86
CA TYR A 55 15.82 -3.18 10.20
C TYR A 55 16.22 -3.78 11.56
N PHE A 56 15.38 -3.63 12.58
CA PHE A 56 15.61 -4.25 13.88
C PHE A 56 15.56 -5.78 13.82
N LEU A 57 14.61 -6.34 13.07
CA LEU A 57 14.52 -7.79 12.86
C LEU A 57 15.73 -8.31 12.08
N GLY A 58 16.10 -7.66 10.99
CA GLY A 58 17.27 -8.02 10.17
C GLY A 58 18.58 -7.99 10.93
N SER A 59 18.74 -7.03 11.86
CA SER A 59 19.94 -6.95 12.71
C SER A 59 20.04 -8.11 13.72
N ARG A 60 18.93 -8.77 14.05
CA ARG A 60 18.89 -9.86 15.05
C ARG A 60 18.68 -11.26 14.46
N PHE A 61 18.03 -11.38 13.31
CA PHE A 61 17.58 -12.66 12.76
C PHE A 61 17.88 -12.82 11.26
N ALA A 62 19.15 -12.75 10.90
CA ALA A 62 19.63 -12.80 9.52
C ALA A 62 19.41 -14.14 8.79
N GLY A 63 18.22 -14.67 8.71
CA GLY A 63 18.05 -15.90 7.95
C GLY A 63 16.66 -16.54 7.84
N SER A 64 15.67 -16.03 8.53
CA SER A 64 14.37 -16.73 8.63
C SER A 64 13.17 -16.02 7.98
N ILE A 65 13.31 -14.75 7.60
CA ILE A 65 12.16 -13.91 7.22
C ILE A 65 11.79 -14.03 5.74
N GLU A 66 12.74 -14.30 4.83
CA GLU A 66 12.50 -14.33 3.36
C GLU A 66 11.47 -15.37 2.88
N ARG A 67 11.12 -16.35 3.71
CA ARG A 67 10.32 -17.50 3.28
C ARG A 67 8.81 -17.29 3.32
N PHE A 68 8.31 -16.29 4.07
CA PHE A 68 6.88 -16.07 4.31
C PHE A 68 6.30 -14.78 3.72
N ASP A 69 7.13 -13.83 3.33
CA ASP A 69 6.72 -12.49 2.90
C ASP A 69 5.74 -12.52 1.71
N HIS A 70 6.00 -13.36 0.73
CA HIS A 70 5.22 -13.44 -0.51
C HIS A 70 3.83 -14.05 -0.30
N TRP A 71 3.71 -15.02 0.63
CA TRP A 71 2.42 -15.61 0.98
C TRP A 71 1.54 -14.63 1.76
N ILE A 72 2.13 -13.88 2.68
CA ILE A 72 1.43 -12.84 3.44
C ILE A 72 0.98 -11.72 2.50
N ALA A 73 1.86 -11.24 1.64
CA ALA A 73 1.54 -10.23 0.65
C ALA A 73 0.41 -10.69 -0.30
N PHE A 74 0.48 -11.93 -0.81
CA PHE A 74 -0.57 -12.49 -1.67
C PHE A 74 -1.92 -12.56 -0.96
N ILE A 75 -1.96 -13.12 0.27
CA ILE A 75 -3.22 -13.27 1.03
C ILE A 75 -3.85 -11.88 1.28
N LEU A 76 -3.04 -10.89 1.67
CA LEU A 76 -3.53 -9.53 1.94
C LEU A 76 -4.02 -8.84 0.67
N LEU A 77 -3.25 -8.90 -0.44
CA LEU A 77 -3.65 -8.31 -1.72
C LEU A 77 -4.89 -9.01 -2.30
N ALA A 78 -4.98 -10.33 -2.18
CA ALA A 78 -6.16 -11.08 -2.60
C ALA A 78 -7.39 -10.71 -1.76
N PHE A 79 -7.24 -10.56 -0.44
CA PHE A 79 -8.31 -10.14 0.45
C PHE A 79 -8.81 -8.73 0.13
N ILE A 80 -7.89 -7.78 -0.07
CA ILE A 80 -8.22 -6.40 -0.45
C ILE A 80 -8.92 -6.37 -1.82
N GLY A 81 -8.34 -7.06 -2.81
CA GLY A 81 -8.91 -7.12 -4.16
C GLY A 81 -10.30 -7.77 -4.18
N PHE A 82 -10.50 -8.84 -3.39
CA PHE A 82 -11.80 -9.48 -3.24
C PHE A 82 -12.83 -8.54 -2.59
N ASN A 83 -12.43 -7.82 -1.54
CA ASN A 83 -13.29 -6.85 -0.86
C ASN A 83 -13.72 -5.72 -1.82
N MET A 84 -12.78 -5.19 -2.62
CA MET A 84 -13.08 -4.18 -3.64
C MET A 84 -14.06 -4.70 -4.71
N ILE A 85 -13.92 -5.94 -5.17
CA ILE A 85 -14.83 -6.55 -6.13
C ILE A 85 -16.21 -6.77 -5.50
N HIS A 86 -16.26 -7.16 -4.22
CA HIS A 86 -17.52 -7.34 -3.50
C HIS A 86 -18.24 -5.99 -3.33
N GLU A 87 -17.53 -4.96 -2.89
CA GLU A 87 -18.08 -3.60 -2.77
C GLU A 87 -18.59 -3.06 -4.11
N SER A 88 -17.87 -3.31 -5.22
CA SER A 88 -18.32 -2.86 -6.56
C SER A 88 -19.62 -3.51 -7.02
N ARG A 89 -19.99 -4.69 -6.48
CA ARG A 89 -21.24 -5.39 -6.79
C ARG A 89 -22.40 -4.98 -5.87
N GLU A 90 -22.11 -4.71 -4.60
CA GLU A 90 -23.14 -4.29 -3.62
C GLU A 90 -23.63 -2.86 -3.88
N GLU A 91 -22.79 -1.97 -4.36
CA GLU A 91 -23.16 -0.56 -4.63
C GLU A 91 -24.12 -0.37 -5.83
N ALA A 92 -24.38 -1.42 -6.60
CA ALA A 92 -25.46 -1.38 -7.60
C ALA A 92 -26.87 -1.31 -6.96
N GLU A 93 -27.00 -1.60 -5.65
CA GLU A 93 -28.28 -1.64 -4.95
C GLU A 93 -28.45 -0.61 -3.82
N GLU A 94 -27.39 -0.04 -3.27
CA GLU A 94 -27.52 1.01 -2.24
C GLU A 94 -26.43 2.08 -2.39
N GLU A 95 -26.83 3.34 -2.64
CA GLU A 95 -26.02 4.53 -2.38
C GLU A 95 -25.68 4.61 -0.87
N LYS A 96 -24.75 3.79 -0.40
CA LYS A 96 -24.19 3.99 0.94
C LYS A 96 -23.35 5.25 0.90
N ALA A 97 -23.96 6.34 1.33
CA ALA A 97 -23.27 7.57 1.65
C ALA A 97 -22.04 7.24 2.49
N PHE A 98 -20.91 7.82 2.12
CA PHE A 98 -19.65 7.78 2.84
C PHE A 98 -19.89 7.98 4.36
N THR A 99 -19.96 6.90 5.10
CA THR A 99 -20.20 6.91 6.55
C THR A 99 -18.87 6.93 7.30
N GLY A 100 -18.17 8.07 7.21
CA GLY A 100 -17.07 8.37 8.14
C GLY A 100 -15.80 7.52 7.97
N VAL A 101 -14.79 7.91 8.75
CA VAL A 101 -13.46 7.26 8.77
C VAL A 101 -13.55 5.90 9.44
N ASN A 102 -13.45 4.81 8.69
CA ASN A 102 -13.28 3.48 9.26
C ASN A 102 -11.80 3.25 9.61
N PHE A 103 -11.42 3.59 10.84
CA PHE A 103 -10.03 3.46 11.30
C PHE A 103 -9.51 2.02 11.26
N LYS A 104 -10.35 1.01 11.46
CA LYS A 104 -9.94 -0.40 11.41
C LYS A 104 -9.56 -0.80 9.98
N GLU A 105 -10.35 -0.40 9.01
CA GLU A 105 -10.07 -0.64 7.60
C GLU A 105 -8.78 0.09 7.17
N LEU A 106 -8.64 1.37 7.54
CA LEU A 106 -7.46 2.16 7.21
C LEU A 106 -6.19 1.58 7.84
N LEU A 107 -6.26 1.09 9.08
CA LEU A 107 -5.17 0.39 9.74
C LEU A 107 -4.77 -0.88 8.99
N LEU A 108 -5.75 -1.72 8.63
CA LEU A 108 -5.51 -2.96 7.90
C LEU A 108 -4.85 -2.71 6.56
N LEU A 109 -5.38 -1.74 5.79
CA LEU A 109 -4.81 -1.34 4.50
C LEU A 109 -3.40 -0.80 4.64
N SER A 110 -3.12 0.01 5.69
CA SER A 110 -1.79 0.57 5.93
C SER A 110 -0.77 -0.51 6.27
N VAL A 111 -1.15 -1.50 7.07
CA VAL A 111 -0.30 -2.67 7.35
C VAL A 111 -0.06 -3.45 6.06
N ALA A 112 -1.12 -3.74 5.30
CA ALA A 112 -1.04 -4.53 4.08
C ALA A 112 -0.10 -3.90 3.03
N THR A 113 -0.25 -2.59 2.80
CA THR A 113 0.55 -1.85 1.79
C THR A 113 1.99 -1.57 2.22
N SER A 114 2.37 -1.87 3.46
CA SER A 114 3.72 -1.60 3.98
C SER A 114 4.52 -2.86 4.33
N ILE A 115 4.02 -4.05 3.99
CA ILE A 115 4.74 -5.31 4.25
C ILE A 115 6.03 -5.40 3.44
N ASP A 116 6.02 -4.97 2.19
CA ASP A 116 7.19 -4.88 1.32
C ASP A 116 8.28 -3.97 1.91
N ALA A 117 7.86 -2.86 2.55
CA ALA A 117 8.77 -1.97 3.25
C ALA A 117 9.46 -2.65 4.44
N LEU A 118 8.81 -3.62 5.09
CA LEU A 118 9.44 -4.43 6.14
C LEU A 118 10.60 -5.26 5.58
N ALA A 119 10.41 -5.92 4.43
CA ALA A 119 11.46 -6.68 3.76
C ALA A 119 12.63 -5.79 3.32
N VAL A 120 12.33 -4.59 2.78
CA VAL A 120 13.35 -3.59 2.46
C VAL A 120 14.12 -3.13 3.71
N GLY A 121 13.45 -2.99 4.84
CA GLY A 121 14.08 -2.67 6.13
C GLY A 121 15.09 -3.73 6.57
N VAL A 122 14.78 -5.02 6.40
CA VAL A 122 15.74 -6.13 6.63
C VAL A 122 16.96 -5.97 5.73
N THR A 123 16.75 -5.68 4.44
CA THR A 123 17.84 -5.44 3.48
C THR A 123 18.71 -4.24 3.89
N PHE A 124 18.10 -3.16 4.40
CA PHE A 124 18.83 -2.00 4.90
C PHE A 124 19.72 -2.33 6.09
N ALA A 125 19.32 -3.29 6.94
CA ALA A 125 20.17 -3.77 8.03
C ALA A 125 21.44 -4.46 7.51
N PHE A 126 21.31 -5.32 6.49
CA PHE A 126 22.48 -5.98 5.89
C PHE A 126 23.41 -5.01 5.16
N LEU A 127 22.85 -4.02 4.48
CA LEU A 127 23.61 -2.99 3.76
C LEU A 127 24.13 -1.87 4.69
N GLN A 128 23.90 -1.96 5.99
CA GLN A 128 24.29 -0.96 6.99
C GLN A 128 23.84 0.47 6.62
N VAL A 129 22.65 0.59 6.04
CA VAL A 129 22.07 1.88 5.67
C VAL A 129 21.72 2.67 6.91
N LYS A 130 21.92 3.98 6.91
CA LYS A 130 21.42 4.87 7.97
C LYS A 130 19.89 4.86 7.96
N ILE A 131 19.29 4.12 8.90
CA ILE A 131 17.83 3.85 8.87
C ILE A 131 17.00 5.12 9.06
N VAL A 132 17.39 6.06 9.90
CA VAL A 132 16.59 7.27 10.20
C VAL A 132 16.32 8.11 8.94
N PRO A 133 17.32 8.53 8.14
CA PRO A 133 17.06 9.22 6.88
C PRO A 133 16.20 8.38 5.91
N ALA A 134 16.44 7.06 5.83
CA ALA A 134 15.71 6.18 4.92
C ALA A 134 14.21 6.16 5.24
N VAL A 135 13.84 5.86 6.50
CA VAL A 135 12.42 5.80 6.89
C VAL A 135 11.72 7.16 6.80
N THR A 136 12.46 8.26 7.05
CA THR A 136 11.91 9.61 6.91
C THR A 136 11.57 9.92 5.45
N ILE A 137 12.49 9.64 4.53
CA ILE A 137 12.26 9.86 3.09
C ILE A 137 11.10 8.98 2.60
N ILE A 138 11.11 7.67 2.93
CA ILE A 138 10.07 6.73 2.51
C ILE A 138 8.71 7.18 3.05
N GLY A 139 8.59 7.46 4.36
CA GLY A 139 7.34 7.88 4.97
C GLY A 139 6.80 9.20 4.43
N CYS A 140 7.67 10.21 4.24
CA CYS A 140 7.27 11.50 3.66
C CYS A 140 6.83 11.35 2.20
N THR A 141 7.54 10.55 1.39
CA THR A 141 7.19 10.28 -0.01
C THR A 141 5.81 9.59 -0.07
N THR A 142 5.59 8.56 0.74
CA THR A 142 4.31 7.86 0.82
C THR A 142 3.18 8.78 1.28
N PHE A 143 3.42 9.60 2.28
CA PHE A 143 2.44 10.60 2.74
C PHE A 143 1.99 11.52 1.60
N VAL A 144 2.94 12.13 0.89
CA VAL A 144 2.64 13.05 -0.21
C VAL A 144 1.94 12.34 -1.37
N LEU A 145 2.42 11.15 -1.75
CA LEU A 145 1.80 10.38 -2.83
C LEU A 145 0.40 9.89 -2.45
N SER A 146 0.16 9.51 -1.21
CA SER A 146 -1.18 9.12 -0.75
C SER A 146 -2.16 10.30 -0.81
N LEU A 147 -1.75 11.49 -0.39
CA LEU A 147 -2.58 12.69 -0.57
C LEU A 147 -2.90 12.93 -2.07
N ALA A 148 -1.88 12.89 -2.92
CA ALA A 148 -2.06 13.05 -4.36
C ALA A 148 -2.99 11.97 -4.93
N GLY A 149 -2.86 10.72 -4.49
CA GLY A 149 -3.71 9.59 -4.87
C GLY A 149 -5.19 9.86 -4.59
N VAL A 150 -5.52 10.33 -3.40
CA VAL A 150 -6.92 10.68 -3.05
C VAL A 150 -7.47 11.77 -3.98
N TYR A 151 -6.70 12.81 -4.25
CA TYR A 151 -7.15 13.87 -5.17
C TYR A 151 -7.33 13.35 -6.59
N VAL A 152 -6.38 12.58 -7.10
CA VAL A 152 -6.47 11.93 -8.42
C VAL A 152 -7.71 11.05 -8.48
N GLY A 153 -7.90 10.17 -7.49
CA GLY A 153 -9.07 9.29 -7.40
C GLY A 153 -10.39 10.05 -7.41
N ASN A 154 -10.50 11.11 -6.63
CA ASN A 154 -11.73 11.91 -6.57
C ASN A 154 -12.07 12.57 -7.91
N VAL A 155 -11.08 13.13 -8.61
CA VAL A 155 -11.28 13.74 -9.94
C VAL A 155 -11.74 12.71 -10.96
N PHE A 156 -11.15 11.49 -10.95
CA PHE A 156 -11.54 10.41 -11.86
C PHE A 156 -12.83 9.71 -11.43
N GLY A 157 -13.09 9.58 -10.13
CA GLY A 157 -14.23 8.84 -9.58
C GLY A 157 -15.58 9.44 -9.92
N ALA A 158 -15.68 10.76 -10.00
CA ALA A 158 -16.91 11.44 -10.41
C ALA A 158 -17.40 11.01 -11.82
N ARG A 159 -16.55 10.33 -12.60
CA ARG A 159 -16.87 9.98 -14.00
C ARG A 159 -16.90 8.46 -14.28
N TYR A 160 -16.22 7.62 -13.47
CA TYR A 160 -16.00 6.20 -13.80
C TYR A 160 -16.01 5.24 -12.59
N LYS A 161 -16.69 5.58 -11.51
CA LYS A 161 -16.65 4.89 -10.19
C LYS A 161 -16.67 3.36 -10.29
N SER A 162 -17.73 2.76 -10.78
CA SER A 162 -17.92 1.30 -10.80
C SER A 162 -16.90 0.54 -11.67
N ARG A 163 -16.49 1.11 -12.80
CA ARG A 163 -15.50 0.47 -13.68
C ARG A 163 -14.07 0.52 -13.10
N ALA A 164 -13.74 1.60 -12.39
CA ALA A 164 -12.43 1.76 -11.78
C ALA A 164 -12.23 0.80 -10.60
N GLU A 165 -13.27 0.55 -9.81
CA GLU A 165 -13.24 -0.40 -8.68
C GLU A 165 -13.05 -1.84 -9.15
N LEU A 166 -13.83 -2.28 -10.14
CA LEU A 166 -13.66 -3.59 -10.73
C LEU A 166 -12.25 -3.76 -11.31
N THR A 167 -11.78 -2.76 -12.05
CA THR A 167 -10.45 -2.79 -12.68
C THR A 167 -9.35 -2.79 -11.63
N GLY A 168 -9.46 -1.95 -10.59
CA GLY A 168 -8.48 -1.88 -9.51
C GLY A 168 -8.38 -3.18 -8.72
N GLY A 169 -9.53 -3.77 -8.34
CA GLY A 169 -9.56 -5.06 -7.66
C GLY A 169 -8.97 -6.21 -8.48
N VAL A 170 -9.29 -6.26 -9.78
CA VAL A 170 -8.71 -7.27 -10.69
C VAL A 170 -7.19 -7.08 -10.82
N ILE A 171 -6.70 -5.84 -10.97
CA ILE A 171 -5.27 -5.56 -11.07
C ILE A 171 -4.53 -6.00 -9.79
N LEU A 172 -5.07 -5.71 -8.60
CA LEU A 172 -4.46 -6.11 -7.33
C LEU A 172 -4.35 -7.63 -7.20
N ILE A 173 -5.41 -8.36 -7.58
CA ILE A 173 -5.38 -9.84 -7.57
C ILE A 173 -4.36 -10.37 -8.57
N LEU A 174 -4.28 -9.80 -9.78
CA LEU A 174 -3.30 -10.21 -10.80
C LEU A 174 -1.86 -9.92 -10.36
N ILE A 175 -1.61 -8.77 -9.72
CA ILE A 175 -0.29 -8.45 -9.16
C ILE A 175 0.09 -9.44 -8.06
N GLY A 176 -0.81 -9.70 -7.11
CA GLY A 176 -0.58 -10.68 -6.06
C GLY A 176 -0.32 -12.09 -6.60
N LEU A 177 -1.10 -12.50 -7.60
CA LEU A 177 -0.91 -13.79 -8.27
C LEU A 177 0.44 -13.87 -9.03
N LYS A 178 0.82 -12.78 -9.73
CA LYS A 178 2.11 -12.68 -10.40
C LYS A 178 3.26 -12.86 -9.41
N ILE A 179 3.26 -12.11 -8.30
CA ILE A 179 4.29 -12.20 -7.26
C ILE A 179 4.38 -13.62 -6.70
N LEU A 180 3.25 -14.26 -6.45
CA LEU A 180 3.20 -15.64 -5.97
C LEU A 180 3.79 -16.63 -6.99
N LEU A 181 3.43 -16.51 -8.28
CA LEU A 181 3.90 -17.41 -9.35
C LEU A 181 5.39 -17.22 -9.66
N GLU A 182 5.90 -16.00 -9.60
CA GLU A 182 7.34 -15.72 -9.72
C GLU A 182 8.12 -16.39 -8.58
N HIS A 183 7.60 -16.31 -7.35
CA HIS A 183 8.26 -16.93 -6.19
C HIS A 183 8.20 -18.47 -6.21
N LEU A 184 7.12 -19.05 -6.73
CA LEU A 184 6.99 -20.51 -6.89
C LEU A 184 7.82 -21.06 -8.06
N GLY A 185 8.57 -20.21 -8.79
CA GLY A 185 9.40 -20.63 -9.93
C GLY A 185 8.60 -21.08 -11.15
N VAL A 186 7.29 -20.80 -11.19
CA VAL A 186 6.42 -21.17 -12.32
C VAL A 186 6.56 -20.17 -13.47
N LEU A 187 6.92 -18.93 -13.18
CA LEU A 187 7.26 -17.89 -14.16
C LEU A 187 8.72 -17.46 -13.91
N ALA A 188 9.65 -18.07 -14.61
CA ALA A 188 11.02 -17.62 -14.70
C ALA A 188 11.15 -16.71 -15.93
N PHE A 189 11.18 -15.40 -15.70
CA PHE A 189 11.63 -14.40 -16.67
C PHE A 189 12.80 -13.63 -16.09
#